data_ecaaa8738782dc5fd5675166c81dedef
#
_entry.id   ecaaa8738782dc5fd5675166c81dedef
#
_cell.length_a   1.000
_cell.length_b   1.000
_cell.length_c   1.000
_cell.angle_alpha   90.00
_cell.angle_beta   90.00
_cell.angle_gamma   90.00
#
_symmetry.space_group_name_H-M   'P 1'
#
loop_
_entity.id
_entity.type
_entity.pdbx_description
1 polymer ?
#
loop_
_entity_poly.entity_id
_entity_poly.type
_entity_poly.pdbx_seq_one_letter_code
_entity_poly.pdbx_strand_id
1 'polypeptide(L)'
;YLREKTGAPTAIGDRVVDVQNLWKAIYNWPDFPADGSQWDRLFGEGETFTVGTLPAKVLFSPGHTLASITYVIGDAAFVHDTLFMPDSGTARTDFPGGSAARLWRSIQDILALPDETRVFVGHDYQAGGREPLWESTVAIQKATNTHLAAVRSEAEFVALREARDRTLPMPRLILHALQV
;
A
#
# COMPACT_ATOMS: atom_id res chain seq x y z
N TYR A 1 19.55 5.67 -8.40
CA TYR A 1 20.45 4.60 -8.85
C TYR A 1 19.87 3.77 -10.01
N LEU A 2 18.70 3.11 -9.84
CA LEU A 2 18.12 2.27 -10.92
C LEU A 2 17.84 3.09 -12.19
N ARG A 3 17.21 4.27 -12.06
CA ARG A 3 16.99 5.18 -13.18
C ARG A 3 18.29 5.51 -13.93
N GLU A 4 19.36 5.84 -13.21
CA GLU A 4 20.67 6.15 -13.79
C GLU A 4 21.30 4.96 -14.50
N LYS A 5 21.11 3.73 -13.96
CA LYS A 5 21.71 2.51 -14.51
C LYS A 5 20.93 1.94 -15.70
N THR A 6 19.63 2.09 -15.72
CA THR A 6 18.77 1.45 -16.73
C THR A 6 18.18 2.42 -17.73
N GLY A 7 18.14 3.71 -17.42
CA GLY A 7 17.40 4.71 -18.18
C GLY A 7 15.87 4.54 -18.10
N ALA A 8 15.38 3.64 -17.24
CA ALA A 8 13.95 3.40 -17.11
C ALA A 8 13.26 4.62 -16.47
N PRO A 9 12.07 5.00 -16.97
CA PRO A 9 11.29 6.06 -16.34
C PRO A 9 10.76 5.62 -14.97
N THR A 10 10.57 6.59 -14.09
CA THR A 10 9.95 6.40 -12.78
C THR A 10 8.49 6.81 -12.82
N ALA A 11 7.64 6.10 -12.09
CA ALA A 11 6.22 6.41 -12.01
C ALA A 11 5.67 6.16 -10.61
N ILE A 12 4.60 6.88 -10.26
CA ILE A 12 3.86 6.75 -9.00
C ILE A 12 2.39 7.12 -9.24
N GLY A 13 1.48 6.87 -8.27
CA GLY A 13 0.11 7.37 -8.34
C GLY A 13 0.02 8.89 -8.20
N ASP A 14 -0.90 9.53 -8.90
CA ASP A 14 -1.08 10.99 -8.92
C ASP A 14 -1.40 11.59 -7.55
N ARG A 15 -1.98 10.79 -6.63
CA ARG A 15 -2.23 11.19 -5.24
C ARG A 15 -0.97 11.40 -4.40
N VAL A 16 0.21 11.14 -4.95
CA VAL A 16 1.47 11.56 -4.31
C VAL A 16 1.49 13.06 -4.03
N VAL A 17 0.85 13.86 -4.88
CA VAL A 17 0.69 15.30 -4.70
C VAL A 17 -0.05 15.64 -3.39
N ASP A 18 -1.07 14.86 -3.03
CA ASP A 18 -1.80 15.02 -1.76
C ASP A 18 -0.88 14.73 -0.56
N VAL A 19 -0.06 13.68 -0.66
CA VAL A 19 0.93 13.32 0.37
C VAL A 19 2.00 14.41 0.50
N GLN A 20 2.52 14.89 -0.61
CA GLN A 20 3.52 15.96 -0.63
C GLN A 20 2.97 17.25 0.01
N ASN A 21 1.74 17.65 -0.31
CA ASN A 21 1.10 18.82 0.28
C ASN A 21 0.88 18.65 1.79
N LEU A 22 0.43 17.47 2.22
CA LEU A 22 0.25 17.15 3.64
C LEU A 22 1.56 17.29 4.41
N TRP A 23 2.63 16.66 3.92
CA TRP A 23 3.93 16.69 4.60
C TRP A 23 4.62 18.06 4.50
N LYS A 24 4.49 18.76 3.36
CA LYS A 24 4.91 20.15 3.21
C LYS A 24 4.33 21.06 4.31
N ALA A 25 3.05 20.87 4.64
CA ALA A 25 2.40 21.61 5.71
C ALA A 25 2.92 21.20 7.11
N ILE A 26 3.03 19.87 7.36
CA ILE A 26 3.50 19.34 8.66
C ILE A 26 4.92 19.79 8.97
N TYR A 27 5.81 19.79 7.98
CA TYR A 27 7.22 20.20 8.15
C TYR A 27 7.47 21.69 7.97
N ASN A 28 6.42 22.46 7.67
CA ASN A 28 6.56 23.89 7.36
C ASN A 28 7.66 24.15 6.31
N TRP A 29 7.58 23.45 5.20
CA TRP A 29 8.57 23.51 4.13
C TRP A 29 7.99 24.19 2.88
N PRO A 30 7.89 25.54 2.85
CA PRO A 30 7.16 26.28 1.81
C PRO A 30 7.74 26.12 0.40
N ASP A 31 9.05 25.91 0.28
CA ASP A 31 9.73 25.83 -1.02
C ASP A 31 9.74 24.41 -1.62
N PHE A 32 9.20 23.42 -0.90
CA PHE A 32 9.13 22.05 -1.43
C PHE A 32 8.13 21.95 -2.59
N PRO A 33 8.54 21.44 -3.78
CA PRO A 33 7.65 21.27 -4.93
C PRO A 33 6.71 20.10 -4.71
N ALA A 34 5.46 20.38 -4.35
CA ALA A 34 4.42 19.38 -4.09
C ALA A 34 3.53 19.20 -5.33
N ASP A 35 4.11 18.84 -6.44
CA ASP A 35 3.47 18.72 -7.76
C ASP A 35 3.75 17.38 -8.47
N GLY A 36 4.47 16.46 -7.80
CA GLY A 36 4.82 15.16 -8.36
C GLY A 36 5.93 15.20 -9.42
N SER A 37 6.58 16.36 -9.64
CA SER A 37 7.62 16.54 -10.67
C SER A 37 8.88 15.67 -10.47
N GLN A 38 9.03 15.02 -9.33
CA GLN A 38 10.11 14.09 -9.03
C GLN A 38 10.01 12.77 -9.84
N TRP A 39 8.83 12.48 -10.39
CA TRP A 39 8.56 11.27 -11.19
C TRP A 39 8.30 11.64 -12.66
N ASP A 40 8.66 10.75 -13.56
CA ASP A 40 8.46 10.95 -15.00
C ASP A 40 6.98 10.76 -15.41
N ARG A 41 6.20 10.03 -14.61
CA ARG A 41 4.77 9.77 -14.86
C ARG A 41 3.99 9.65 -13.55
N LEU A 42 2.80 10.23 -13.54
CA LEU A 42 1.80 10.05 -12.50
C LEU A 42 0.65 9.20 -13.06
N PHE A 43 0.32 8.09 -12.38
CA PHE A 43 -0.79 7.22 -12.77
C PHE A 43 -2.09 7.65 -12.09
N GLY A 44 -3.17 7.69 -12.87
CA GLY A 44 -4.54 7.82 -12.35
C GLY A 44 -5.16 6.47 -11.94
N GLU A 45 -6.25 6.54 -11.16
CA GLU A 45 -7.05 5.37 -10.78
C GLU A 45 -7.55 4.60 -12.01
N GLY A 46 -7.39 3.27 -12.01
CA GLY A 46 -7.83 2.40 -13.08
C GLY A 46 -7.01 2.47 -14.35
N GLU A 47 -5.97 3.31 -14.39
CA GLU A 47 -5.11 3.46 -15.56
C GLU A 47 -4.41 2.15 -15.90
N THR A 48 -4.20 1.90 -17.20
CA THR A 48 -3.55 0.69 -17.69
C THR A 48 -2.25 0.99 -18.41
N PHE A 49 -1.32 0.06 -18.33
CA PHE A 49 -0.04 0.09 -19.03
C PHE A 49 0.44 -1.32 -19.35
N THR A 50 1.64 -1.49 -19.83
CA THR A 50 2.22 -2.81 -20.09
C THR A 50 3.61 -2.93 -19.46
N VAL A 51 3.91 -4.14 -18.98
CA VAL A 51 5.25 -4.55 -18.57
C VAL A 51 5.71 -5.66 -19.51
N GLY A 52 6.52 -5.29 -20.51
CA GLY A 52 6.76 -6.17 -21.65
C GLY A 52 5.44 -6.45 -22.39
N THR A 53 5.01 -7.72 -22.44
CA THR A 53 3.75 -8.15 -23.04
C THR A 53 2.60 -8.31 -22.04
N LEU A 54 2.87 -8.16 -20.73
CA LEU A 54 1.87 -8.34 -19.69
C LEU A 54 1.02 -7.08 -19.52
N PRO A 55 -0.30 -7.19 -19.51
CA PRO A 55 -1.18 -6.08 -19.17
C PRO A 55 -1.01 -5.73 -17.69
N ALA A 56 -1.02 -4.46 -17.38
CA ALA A 56 -0.95 -3.94 -16.03
C ALA A 56 -2.06 -2.93 -15.80
N LYS A 57 -2.63 -2.94 -14.59
CA LYS A 57 -3.67 -2.02 -14.14
C LYS A 57 -3.30 -1.43 -12.78
N VAL A 58 -3.61 -0.16 -12.63
CA VAL A 58 -3.45 0.61 -11.38
C VAL A 58 -4.75 0.54 -10.59
N LEU A 59 -4.66 0.17 -9.31
CA LEU A 59 -5.73 0.28 -8.33
C LEU A 59 -5.25 1.18 -7.20
N PHE A 60 -5.94 2.27 -6.92
CA PHE A 60 -5.62 3.03 -5.72
C PHE A 60 -6.06 2.25 -4.49
N SER A 61 -5.15 2.11 -3.54
CA SER A 61 -5.37 1.38 -2.29
C SER A 61 -5.07 2.25 -1.06
N PRO A 62 -5.72 3.46 -0.95
CA PRO A 62 -5.48 4.36 0.18
C PRO A 62 -5.91 3.73 1.49
N GLY A 63 -5.27 4.17 2.57
CA GLY A 63 -5.59 3.74 3.93
C GLY A 63 -4.38 3.73 4.83
N HIS A 64 -3.28 3.12 4.43
CA HIS A 64 -1.98 3.30 5.08
C HIS A 64 -1.46 4.71 4.85
N THR A 65 -1.46 5.14 3.59
CA THR A 65 -1.22 6.52 3.17
C THR A 65 -2.33 6.99 2.21
N LEU A 66 -2.35 8.29 1.88
CA LEU A 66 -3.27 8.85 0.89
C LEU A 66 -2.99 8.32 -0.53
N ALA A 67 -1.72 8.01 -0.84
CA ALA A 67 -1.23 7.67 -2.17
C ALA A 67 -0.87 6.19 -2.33
N SER A 68 -1.24 5.33 -1.38
CA SER A 68 -1.01 3.88 -1.53
C SER A 68 -1.68 3.36 -2.79
N ILE A 69 -0.97 2.50 -3.52
CA ILE A 69 -1.34 2.00 -4.84
C ILE A 69 -1.02 0.51 -4.94
N THR A 70 -1.86 -0.21 -5.65
CA THR A 70 -1.66 -1.61 -6.02
C THR A 70 -1.48 -1.71 -7.51
N TYR A 71 -0.45 -2.42 -7.97
CA TYR A 71 -0.28 -2.76 -9.38
C TYR A 71 -0.74 -4.19 -9.62
N VAL A 72 -1.70 -4.39 -10.51
CA VAL A 72 -2.11 -5.72 -10.99
C VAL A 72 -1.44 -5.95 -12.34
N ILE A 73 -0.52 -6.92 -12.42
CA ILE A 73 0.29 -7.20 -13.60
C ILE A 73 0.14 -8.68 -13.95
N GLY A 74 -0.55 -8.98 -15.04
CA GLY A 74 -0.90 -10.36 -15.39
C GLY A 74 -1.73 -11.03 -14.28
N ASP A 75 -1.20 -12.09 -13.68
CA ASP A 75 -1.80 -12.85 -12.59
C ASP A 75 -1.35 -12.40 -11.18
N ALA A 76 -0.61 -11.31 -11.07
CA ALA A 76 0.01 -10.85 -9.83
C ALA A 76 -0.47 -9.47 -9.40
N ALA A 77 -0.75 -9.30 -8.09
CA ALA A 77 -1.05 -8.02 -7.45
C ALA A 77 0.10 -7.62 -6.50
N PHE A 78 0.72 -6.47 -6.73
CA PHE A 78 1.75 -5.88 -5.89
C PHE A 78 1.11 -4.84 -4.99
N VAL A 79 0.87 -5.22 -3.72
CA VAL A 79 -0.10 -4.52 -2.88
C VAL A 79 0.49 -3.47 -1.95
N HIS A 80 1.81 -3.18 -2.06
CA HIS A 80 2.47 -2.20 -1.20
C HIS A 80 2.12 -2.44 0.30
N ASP A 81 2.09 -1.39 1.12
CA ASP A 81 1.67 -1.47 2.52
C ASP A 81 0.14 -1.39 2.65
N THR A 82 -0.55 -2.38 2.11
CA THR A 82 -1.98 -2.60 2.25
C THR A 82 -2.25 -3.93 2.94
N LEU A 83 -1.74 -5.01 2.35
CA LEU A 83 -1.74 -6.35 2.93
C LEU A 83 -0.31 -6.80 3.19
N PHE A 84 -0.12 -7.54 4.27
CA PHE A 84 1.11 -8.25 4.60
C PHE A 84 0.92 -9.76 4.43
N MET A 85 1.93 -10.55 4.79
CA MET A 85 1.73 -11.98 4.88
C MET A 85 0.55 -12.27 5.82
N PRO A 86 -0.23 -13.31 5.57
CA PRO A 86 -1.48 -13.57 6.30
C PRO A 86 -1.34 -13.58 7.83
N ASP A 87 -0.21 -14.06 8.34
CA ASP A 87 0.11 -14.07 9.77
C ASP A 87 0.46 -12.70 10.36
N SER A 88 0.77 -11.74 9.51
CA SER A 88 1.12 -10.36 9.86
C SER A 88 -0.06 -9.37 9.64
N GLY A 89 -1.03 -9.74 8.83
CA GLY A 89 -2.30 -9.03 8.67
C GLY A 89 -2.27 -7.88 7.69
N THR A 90 -2.59 -6.66 8.15
CA THR A 90 -2.77 -5.47 7.33
C THR A 90 -1.94 -4.30 7.86
N ALA A 91 -1.70 -3.31 7.03
CA ALA A 91 -0.96 -2.11 7.40
C ALA A 91 -1.65 -1.29 8.50
N ARG A 92 -0.87 -0.52 9.23
CA ARG A 92 -1.36 0.48 10.19
C ARG A 92 -1.93 1.69 9.44
N THR A 93 -2.80 2.44 10.12
CA THR A 93 -3.54 3.56 9.51
C THR A 93 -3.47 4.86 10.31
N ASP A 94 -2.64 4.90 11.33
CA ASP A 94 -2.48 6.03 12.25
C ASP A 94 -1.44 7.06 11.81
N PHE A 95 -0.97 6.96 10.56
CA PHE A 95 -0.13 7.98 9.94
C PHE A 95 -0.96 9.17 9.46
N PRO A 96 -0.35 10.36 9.34
CA PRO A 96 -1.02 11.51 8.73
C PRO A 96 -1.64 11.15 7.37
N GLY A 97 -2.95 11.37 7.24
CA GLY A 97 -3.72 10.98 6.05
C GLY A 97 -4.17 9.53 6.00
N GLY A 98 -3.77 8.68 6.96
CA GLY A 98 -4.23 7.30 7.08
C GLY A 98 -5.71 7.17 7.46
N SER A 99 -6.32 6.01 7.16
CA SER A 99 -7.73 5.75 7.46
C SER A 99 -8.03 4.25 7.42
N ALA A 100 -8.47 3.70 8.52
CA ALA A 100 -8.86 2.28 8.61
C ALA A 100 -10.05 1.95 7.70
N ALA A 101 -11.02 2.85 7.58
CA ALA A 101 -12.17 2.66 6.69
C ALA A 101 -11.76 2.63 5.20
N ARG A 102 -10.83 3.52 4.79
CA ARG A 102 -10.29 3.47 3.42
C ARG A 102 -9.47 2.21 3.19
N LEU A 103 -8.64 1.82 4.16
CA LEU A 103 -7.86 0.59 4.08
C LEU A 103 -8.77 -0.63 3.88
N TRP A 104 -9.89 -0.73 4.62
CA TRP A 104 -10.87 -1.79 4.45
C TRP A 104 -11.38 -1.88 3.01
N ARG A 105 -11.82 -0.75 2.44
CA ARG A 105 -12.33 -0.69 1.06
C ARG A 105 -11.27 -1.10 0.06
N SER A 106 -10.06 -0.58 0.19
CA SER A 106 -8.91 -0.97 -0.65
C SER A 106 -8.61 -2.47 -0.57
N ILE A 107 -8.70 -3.06 0.61
CA ILE A 107 -8.55 -4.50 0.80
C ILE A 107 -9.68 -5.26 0.10
N GLN A 108 -10.94 -4.80 0.19
CA GLN A 108 -12.06 -5.46 -0.50
C GLN A 108 -11.87 -5.43 -2.03
N ASP A 109 -11.37 -4.33 -2.59
CA ASP A 109 -11.08 -4.21 -4.01
C ASP A 109 -9.97 -5.20 -4.45
N ILE A 110 -8.92 -5.37 -3.64
CA ILE A 110 -7.88 -6.37 -3.88
C ILE A 110 -8.44 -7.80 -3.76
N LEU A 111 -9.25 -8.06 -2.74
CA LEU A 111 -9.86 -9.36 -2.51
C LEU A 111 -10.98 -9.70 -3.52
N ALA A 112 -11.48 -8.73 -4.29
CA ALA A 112 -12.38 -8.97 -5.40
C ALA A 112 -11.69 -9.51 -6.66
N LEU A 113 -10.36 -9.50 -6.71
CA LEU A 113 -9.59 -10.18 -7.77
C LEU A 113 -9.81 -11.69 -7.70
N PRO A 114 -9.54 -12.44 -8.79
CA PRO A 114 -9.64 -13.90 -8.81
C PRO A 114 -8.86 -14.55 -7.64
N ASP A 115 -9.38 -15.62 -7.09
CA ASP A 115 -8.83 -16.30 -5.92
C ASP A 115 -7.38 -16.79 -6.11
N GLU A 116 -7.02 -17.14 -7.35
CA GLU A 116 -5.69 -17.57 -7.76
C GLU A 116 -4.69 -16.41 -7.96
N THR A 117 -5.16 -15.16 -7.94
CA THR A 117 -4.27 -14.00 -8.10
C THR A 117 -3.19 -14.02 -7.02
N ARG A 118 -1.94 -14.01 -7.43
CA ARG A 118 -0.79 -13.94 -6.54
C ARG A 118 -0.68 -12.57 -5.91
N VAL A 119 -0.49 -12.51 -4.62
CA VAL A 119 -0.37 -11.27 -3.84
C VAL A 119 1.05 -11.13 -3.34
N PHE A 120 1.75 -10.11 -3.83
CA PHE A 120 3.12 -9.77 -3.41
C PHE A 120 3.09 -8.60 -2.43
N VAL A 121 3.63 -8.84 -1.24
CA VAL A 121 3.66 -7.85 -0.15
C VAL A 121 4.92 -6.99 -0.19
N GLY A 122 4.83 -5.74 0.30
CA GLY A 122 5.98 -4.83 0.39
C GLY A 122 6.90 -5.15 1.58
N HIS A 123 6.33 -5.66 2.66
CA HIS A 123 7.05 -6.01 3.89
C HIS A 123 6.61 -7.37 4.43
N ASP A 124 7.56 -8.10 5.04
CA ASP A 124 7.29 -9.27 5.84
C ASP A 124 7.90 -9.12 7.24
N TYR A 125 7.09 -9.27 8.25
CA TYR A 125 7.49 -9.12 9.66
C TYR A 125 7.91 -10.45 10.31
N GLN A 126 7.97 -11.55 9.55
CA GLN A 126 8.47 -12.86 9.99
C GLN A 126 7.82 -13.30 11.31
N ALA A 127 6.50 -13.27 11.37
CA ALA A 127 5.74 -13.62 12.58
C ALA A 127 6.22 -14.96 13.16
N GLY A 128 6.47 -15.00 14.47
CA GLY A 128 7.01 -16.18 15.14
C GLY A 128 8.47 -16.52 14.81
N GLY A 129 9.20 -15.66 14.09
CA GLY A 129 10.61 -15.87 13.73
C GLY A 129 10.83 -16.83 12.55
N ARG A 130 9.80 -17.04 11.72
CA ARG A 130 9.92 -17.84 10.50
C ARG A 130 10.80 -17.16 9.44
N GLU A 131 11.23 -17.93 8.44
CA GLU A 131 11.92 -17.41 7.27
C GLU A 131 11.06 -16.37 6.50
N PRO A 132 11.69 -15.40 5.82
CA PRO A 132 10.99 -14.39 5.03
C PRO A 132 10.11 -14.99 3.94
N LEU A 133 8.90 -14.47 3.79
CA LEU A 133 7.97 -14.78 2.72
C LEU A 133 7.50 -13.47 2.06
N TRP A 134 7.12 -13.53 0.79
CA TRP A 134 6.73 -12.35 0.03
C TRP A 134 5.49 -12.57 -0.84
N GLU A 135 5.02 -13.81 -0.95
CA GLU A 135 3.94 -14.20 -1.85
C GLU A 135 2.85 -14.99 -1.10
N SER A 136 1.61 -14.66 -1.40
CA SER A 136 0.42 -15.42 -1.03
C SER A 136 -0.56 -15.41 -2.19
N THR A 137 -1.82 -15.77 -1.99
CA THR A 137 -2.89 -15.60 -2.97
C THR A 137 -4.09 -14.89 -2.36
N VAL A 138 -4.98 -14.36 -3.20
CA VAL A 138 -6.25 -13.77 -2.75
C VAL A 138 -7.04 -14.78 -1.90
N ALA A 139 -7.12 -16.05 -2.32
CA ALA A 139 -7.78 -17.11 -1.55
C ALA A 139 -7.17 -17.29 -0.16
N ILE A 140 -5.84 -17.33 -0.06
CA ILE A 140 -5.11 -17.47 1.22
C ILE A 140 -5.36 -16.23 2.11
N GLN A 141 -5.31 -15.04 1.55
CA GLN A 141 -5.59 -13.80 2.28
C GLN A 141 -7.01 -13.81 2.87
N LYS A 142 -8.03 -14.17 2.08
CA LYS A 142 -9.41 -14.31 2.55
C LYS A 142 -9.55 -15.30 3.70
N ALA A 143 -8.90 -16.45 3.57
CA ALA A 143 -9.08 -17.56 4.49
C ALA A 143 -8.33 -17.42 5.81
N THR A 144 -7.12 -16.85 5.78
CA THR A 144 -6.16 -16.99 6.88
C THR A 144 -5.55 -15.68 7.37
N ASN A 145 -5.81 -14.52 6.71
CA ASN A 145 -5.26 -13.27 7.20
C ASN A 145 -5.80 -12.94 8.58
N THR A 146 -4.89 -12.78 9.54
CA THR A 146 -5.20 -12.62 10.96
C THR A 146 -6.09 -11.41 11.29
N HIS A 147 -6.11 -10.40 10.43
CA HIS A 147 -6.96 -9.21 10.60
C HIS A 147 -8.27 -9.27 9.80
N LEU A 148 -8.45 -10.27 8.94
CA LEU A 148 -9.58 -10.35 8.01
C LEU A 148 -10.45 -11.60 8.21
N ALA A 149 -9.87 -12.74 8.55
CA ALA A 149 -10.57 -14.02 8.57
C ALA A 149 -11.81 -14.06 9.49
N ALA A 150 -11.79 -13.32 10.62
CA ALA A 150 -12.89 -13.23 11.55
C ALA A 150 -13.77 -11.97 11.40
N VAL A 151 -13.34 -10.99 10.63
CA VAL A 151 -14.02 -9.70 10.44
C VAL A 151 -15.10 -9.81 9.36
N ARG A 152 -16.28 -9.26 9.62
CA ARG A 152 -17.44 -9.35 8.71
C ARG A 152 -17.96 -8.00 8.23
N SER A 153 -17.44 -6.89 8.76
CA SER A 153 -17.88 -5.55 8.38
C SER A 153 -16.77 -4.51 8.46
N GLU A 154 -16.97 -3.40 7.76
CA GLU A 154 -16.07 -2.23 7.84
C GLU A 154 -15.93 -1.75 9.29
N ALA A 155 -17.03 -1.69 10.05
CA ALA A 155 -17.02 -1.22 11.44
C ALA A 155 -16.18 -2.12 12.35
N GLU A 156 -16.28 -3.44 12.19
CA GLU A 156 -15.46 -4.41 12.94
C GLU A 156 -13.98 -4.27 12.59
N PHE A 157 -13.66 -4.09 11.28
CA PHE A 157 -12.28 -3.88 10.85
C PHE A 157 -11.70 -2.59 11.40
N VAL A 158 -12.45 -1.48 11.32
CA VAL A 158 -12.02 -0.18 11.86
C VAL A 158 -11.72 -0.29 13.35
N ALA A 159 -12.62 -0.89 14.12
CA ALA A 159 -12.43 -1.08 15.56
C ALA A 159 -11.17 -1.92 15.86
N LEU A 160 -10.96 -3.02 15.14
CA LEU A 160 -9.77 -3.86 15.26
C LEU A 160 -8.50 -3.09 14.91
N ARG A 161 -8.50 -2.39 13.77
CA ARG A 161 -7.32 -1.69 13.27
C ARG A 161 -6.91 -0.53 14.19
N GLU A 162 -7.85 0.29 14.60
CA GLU A 162 -7.60 1.40 15.52
C GLU A 162 -7.16 0.92 16.92
N ALA A 163 -7.74 -0.17 17.41
CA ALA A 163 -7.30 -0.78 18.67
C ALA A 163 -5.85 -1.26 18.56
N ARG A 164 -5.50 -1.90 17.45
CA ARG A 164 -4.14 -2.37 17.18
C ARG A 164 -3.16 -1.20 17.04
N ASP A 165 -3.51 -0.18 16.28
CA ASP A 165 -2.64 0.97 16.01
C ASP A 165 -2.25 1.69 17.31
N ARG A 166 -3.19 1.85 18.24
CA ARG A 166 -2.91 2.43 19.56
C ARG A 166 -1.83 1.69 20.39
N THR A 167 -1.54 0.44 20.06
CA THR A 167 -0.52 -0.37 20.75
C THR A 167 0.84 -0.35 20.05
N LEU A 168 0.92 0.20 18.83
CA LEU A 168 2.14 0.21 18.05
C LEU A 168 3.03 1.41 18.41
N PRO A 169 4.34 1.20 18.58
CA PRO A 169 5.27 2.32 18.73
C PRO A 169 5.34 3.15 17.44
N MET A 170 5.74 4.42 17.57
CA MET A 170 6.08 5.23 16.41
C MET A 170 7.24 4.58 15.64
N PRO A 171 7.14 4.45 14.31
CA PRO A 171 8.25 3.92 13.50
C PRO A 171 9.50 4.79 13.65
N ARG A 172 10.65 4.15 13.81
CA ARG A 172 11.93 4.86 14.07
C ARG A 172 12.28 5.87 12.98
N LEU A 173 11.90 5.60 11.75
CA LEU A 173 12.27 6.39 10.58
C LEU A 173 11.14 7.28 10.05
N ILE A 174 10.00 7.38 10.74
CA ILE A 174 8.85 8.13 10.21
C ILE A 174 9.19 9.60 9.90
N LEU A 175 10.04 10.21 10.73
CA LEU A 175 10.46 11.60 10.52
C LEU A 175 11.53 11.77 9.44
N HIS A 176 12.16 10.67 9.01
CA HIS A 176 13.21 10.66 7.99
C HIS A 176 12.73 10.02 6.68
N ALA A 177 11.70 9.20 6.74
CA ALA A 177 11.14 8.49 5.59
C ALA A 177 10.03 9.32 4.93
N LEU A 178 10.35 10.57 4.60
CA LEU A 178 9.43 11.42 3.86
C LEU A 178 9.25 10.85 2.46
N GLN A 179 8.01 10.60 2.09
CA GLN A 179 7.64 10.35 0.70
C GLN A 179 7.59 11.67 -0.08
N VAL A 180 8.74 12.27 -0.22
CA VAL A 180 8.94 13.52 -0.93
C VAL A 180 9.78 13.33 -2.16
#